data_b8adc9f47ceee1269b90fa88c327b304
#
_entry.id   b8adc9f47ceee1269b90fa88c327b304
#
_cell.length_a   1.000
_cell.length_b   1.000
_cell.length_c   1.000
_cell.angle_alpha   90.00
_cell.angle_beta   90.00
_cell.angle_gamma   90.00
#
_symmetry.space_group_name_H-M   'P 1'
#
loop_
_entity.id
_entity.type
_entity.pdbx_description
1 polymer ?
#
loop_
_entity_poly.entity_id
_entity_poly.type
_entity_poly.pdbx_seq_one_letter_code
_entity_poly.pdbx_strand_id
1 'polypeptide(L)'
;MRINTIQFLTNTSHTMSNVFVPIFAASLGASFFEIGLISALFGLTSFVSSFIFGKAADINRLRPIVLIGLAVSGIAFFLQVLAYDALSLALSRALVGFCMSIYPAALTVYIYYQKGSIGKFTSFGSLGWMIGYLLAAVIEDVHFLFILSSVFYFVAFLNALKLRDIEKPSMKISYFSVDTFSRNIGVYLSIFVRHMGAVAVWTILPLYLVRLGATNFWIGVIYAINPLIQFVIMRRMDGLDNEWLVKWGCITSALAFTCYLLAPSFIFVIPGMVCVAFGWSFLYVGGNQLLVERNAEKATATGILNSVIAAASIVGSVAGGIMLEQFGYQETLIFAIVCSMLGMVFFKVRNSSSLTVADKQQTGSSLNE
;
A
#
# COMPACT_ATOMS: atom_id res chain seq x y z
N MET A 1 -2.60 3.05 -21.57
CA MET A 1 -3.81 3.74 -21.06
C MET A 1 -4.70 2.83 -20.23
N ARG A 2 -5.12 1.65 -20.69
CA ARG A 2 -6.06 0.74 -19.99
C ARG A 2 -5.62 0.29 -18.60
N ILE A 3 -4.34 -0.05 -18.40
CA ILE A 3 -3.83 -0.52 -17.10
C ILE A 3 -3.90 0.61 -16.06
N ASN A 4 -3.59 1.85 -16.46
CA ASN A 4 -3.72 3.00 -15.58
C ASN A 4 -5.19 3.27 -15.19
N THR A 5 -6.13 3.03 -16.13
CA THR A 5 -7.57 3.12 -15.82
C THR A 5 -8.00 2.03 -14.83
N ILE A 6 -7.50 0.80 -14.98
CA ILE A 6 -7.75 -0.28 -14.01
C ILE A 6 -7.22 0.12 -12.63
N GLN A 7 -5.98 0.60 -12.56
CA GLN A 7 -5.36 1.06 -11.32
C GLN A 7 -6.17 2.19 -10.66
N PHE A 8 -6.62 3.17 -11.43
CA PHE A 8 -7.49 4.26 -10.95
C PHE A 8 -8.79 3.72 -10.37
N LEU A 9 -9.55 2.92 -11.13
CA LEU A 9 -10.86 2.42 -10.73
C LEU A 9 -10.78 1.54 -9.48
N THR A 10 -9.81 0.64 -9.41
CA THR A 10 -9.66 -0.27 -8.27
C THR A 10 -9.23 0.45 -6.99
N ASN A 11 -8.38 1.45 -7.10
CA ASN A 11 -7.98 2.25 -5.95
C ASN A 11 -9.09 3.19 -5.48
N THR A 12 -9.88 3.78 -6.39
CA THR A 12 -11.08 4.54 -6.04
C THR A 12 -12.07 3.66 -5.27
N SER A 13 -12.37 2.48 -5.81
CA SER A 13 -13.24 1.48 -5.18
C SER A 13 -12.78 1.12 -3.77
N HIS A 14 -11.50 0.75 -3.63
CA HIS A 14 -10.94 0.37 -2.34
C HIS A 14 -11.06 1.49 -1.30
N THR A 15 -10.69 2.71 -1.66
CA THR A 15 -10.65 3.84 -0.72
C THR A 15 -12.03 4.28 -0.29
N MET A 16 -12.99 4.40 -1.22
CA MET A 16 -14.33 4.86 -0.87
C MET A 16 -15.08 3.84 0.01
N SER A 17 -14.81 2.54 -0.13
CA SER A 17 -15.41 1.53 0.74
C SER A 17 -14.71 1.40 2.09
N ASN A 18 -13.43 1.79 2.18
CA ASN A 18 -12.61 1.54 3.38
C ASN A 18 -12.74 2.64 4.43
N VAL A 19 -12.97 3.88 4.01
CA VAL A 19 -12.87 5.05 4.88
C VAL A 19 -13.87 5.02 6.04
N PHE A 20 -15.07 4.52 5.82
CA PHE A 20 -16.13 4.46 6.83
C PHE A 20 -16.28 3.08 7.50
N VAL A 21 -15.46 2.09 7.16
CA VAL A 21 -15.51 0.76 7.79
C VAL A 21 -15.44 0.82 9.32
N PRO A 22 -14.54 1.61 9.96
CA PRO A 22 -14.51 1.71 11.42
C PRO A 22 -15.81 2.29 12.02
N ILE A 23 -16.40 3.29 11.35
CA ILE A 23 -17.67 3.90 11.77
C ILE A 23 -18.82 2.91 11.61
N PHE A 24 -18.84 2.19 10.47
CA PHE A 24 -19.86 1.16 10.22
C PHE A 24 -19.74 0.00 11.22
N ALA A 25 -18.52 -0.47 11.52
CA ALA A 25 -18.31 -1.49 12.55
C ALA A 25 -18.82 -1.04 13.92
N ALA A 26 -18.54 0.21 14.31
CA ALA A 26 -19.07 0.78 15.56
C ALA A 26 -20.60 0.85 15.56
N SER A 27 -21.26 1.19 14.45
CA SER A 27 -22.73 1.20 14.33
C SER A 27 -23.34 -0.19 14.42
N LEU A 28 -22.58 -1.23 14.10
CA LEU A 28 -22.94 -2.65 14.30
C LEU A 28 -22.64 -3.17 15.72
N GLY A 29 -22.24 -2.28 16.64
CA GLY A 29 -21.94 -2.61 18.03
C GLY A 29 -20.54 -3.18 18.29
N ALA A 30 -19.63 -3.10 17.33
CA ALA A 30 -18.27 -3.58 17.50
C ALA A 30 -17.48 -2.72 18.51
N SER A 31 -16.77 -3.37 19.43
CA SER A 31 -15.80 -2.73 20.31
C SER A 31 -14.59 -2.19 19.53
N PHE A 32 -13.79 -1.30 20.12
CA PHE A 32 -12.55 -0.79 19.48
C PHE A 32 -11.57 -1.92 19.17
N PHE A 33 -11.51 -2.94 20.02
CA PHE A 33 -10.71 -4.14 19.74
C PHE A 33 -11.19 -4.90 18.50
N GLU A 34 -12.51 -5.12 18.37
CA GLU A 34 -13.10 -5.79 17.21
C GLU A 34 -12.92 -4.99 15.92
N ILE A 35 -12.98 -3.66 15.96
CA ILE A 35 -12.65 -2.79 14.83
C ILE A 35 -11.18 -2.99 14.40
N GLY A 36 -10.27 -3.06 15.37
CA GLY A 36 -8.87 -3.39 15.13
C GLY A 36 -8.69 -4.77 14.50
N LEU A 37 -9.45 -5.77 14.99
CA LEU A 37 -9.41 -7.14 14.49
C LEU A 37 -9.95 -7.25 13.05
N ILE A 38 -11.02 -6.54 12.72
CA ILE A 38 -11.58 -6.45 11.35
C ILE A 38 -10.50 -5.93 10.38
N SER A 39 -9.79 -4.87 10.77
CA SER A 39 -8.69 -4.31 9.97
C SER A 39 -7.50 -5.26 9.87
N ALA A 40 -7.16 -5.97 10.96
CA ALA A 40 -6.10 -6.96 10.99
C ALA A 40 -6.39 -8.18 10.11
N LEU A 41 -7.62 -8.69 10.10
CA LEU A 41 -8.05 -9.79 9.25
C LEU A 41 -7.97 -9.43 7.77
N PHE A 42 -8.41 -8.22 7.39
CA PHE A 42 -8.21 -7.70 6.04
C PHE A 42 -6.72 -7.68 5.66
N GLY A 43 -5.85 -7.17 6.53
CA GLY A 43 -4.41 -7.14 6.31
C GLY A 43 -3.80 -8.54 6.19
N LEU A 44 -4.21 -9.48 7.05
CA LEU A 44 -3.72 -10.86 7.05
C LEU A 44 -4.05 -11.59 5.73
N THR A 45 -5.29 -11.48 5.29
CA THR A 45 -5.71 -12.12 4.04
C THR A 45 -5.07 -11.47 2.81
N SER A 46 -4.87 -10.14 2.84
CA SER A 46 -4.10 -9.41 1.83
C SER A 46 -2.64 -9.88 1.78
N PHE A 47 -2.00 -10.06 2.94
CA PHE A 47 -0.64 -10.59 3.05
C PHE A 47 -0.51 -11.96 2.36
N VAL A 48 -1.37 -12.90 2.74
CA VAL A 48 -1.35 -14.27 2.20
C VAL A 48 -1.60 -14.27 0.69
N SER A 49 -2.62 -13.54 0.24
CA SER A 49 -2.98 -13.45 -1.17
C SER A 49 -1.86 -12.82 -2.01
N SER A 50 -1.29 -11.69 -1.57
CA SER A 50 -0.20 -11.02 -2.28
C SER A 50 1.02 -11.92 -2.45
N PHE A 51 1.36 -12.71 -1.43
CA PHE A 51 2.46 -13.65 -1.47
C PHE A 51 2.21 -14.77 -2.48
N ILE A 52 1.04 -15.40 -2.44
CA ILE A 52 0.67 -16.51 -3.32
C ILE A 52 0.59 -16.03 -4.79
N PHE A 53 -0.14 -14.96 -5.03
CA PHE A 53 -0.43 -14.49 -6.39
C PHE A 53 0.70 -13.68 -7.02
N GLY A 54 1.60 -13.09 -6.23
CA GLY A 54 2.86 -12.57 -6.71
C GLY A 54 3.65 -13.65 -7.44
N LYS A 55 3.83 -14.81 -6.80
CA LYS A 55 4.48 -15.97 -7.41
C LYS A 55 3.70 -16.55 -8.60
N ALA A 56 2.38 -16.71 -8.44
CA ALA A 56 1.54 -17.20 -9.52
C ALA A 56 1.66 -16.34 -10.80
N ALA A 57 1.86 -15.03 -10.64
CA ALA A 57 2.05 -14.09 -11.74
C ALA A 57 3.40 -14.28 -12.47
N ASP A 58 4.44 -14.77 -11.81
CA ASP A 58 5.71 -15.09 -12.48
C ASP A 58 5.64 -16.42 -13.26
N ILE A 59 4.91 -17.41 -12.75
CA ILE A 59 4.81 -18.74 -13.37
C ILE A 59 3.75 -18.75 -14.49
N ASN A 60 2.59 -18.13 -14.24
CA ASN A 60 1.43 -18.21 -15.13
C ASN A 60 1.29 -16.97 -16.03
N ARG A 61 0.32 -17.04 -16.95
CA ARG A 61 -0.08 -15.88 -17.77
C ARG A 61 -0.67 -14.79 -16.88
N LEU A 62 -0.29 -13.53 -17.14
CA LEU A 62 -0.70 -12.40 -16.32
C LEU A 62 -2.19 -12.06 -16.46
N ARG A 63 -2.72 -12.15 -17.70
CA ARG A 63 -4.10 -11.75 -18.02
C ARG A 63 -5.15 -12.53 -17.23
N PRO A 64 -5.13 -13.88 -17.12
CA PRO A 64 -6.09 -14.62 -16.31
C PRO A 64 -6.06 -14.20 -14.83
N ILE A 65 -4.88 -13.98 -14.25
CA ILE A 65 -4.74 -13.55 -12.84
C ILE A 65 -5.40 -12.18 -12.63
N VAL A 66 -5.19 -11.25 -13.55
CA VAL A 66 -5.83 -9.92 -13.49
C VAL A 66 -7.35 -10.05 -13.62
N LEU A 67 -7.84 -10.83 -14.59
CA LEU A 67 -9.28 -10.99 -14.81
C LEU A 67 -9.97 -11.65 -13.60
N ILE A 68 -9.44 -12.78 -13.13
CA ILE A 68 -9.99 -13.47 -11.96
C ILE A 68 -9.95 -12.55 -10.73
N GLY A 69 -8.81 -11.93 -10.47
CA GLY A 69 -8.66 -11.03 -9.33
C GLY A 69 -9.66 -9.88 -9.32
N LEU A 70 -9.89 -9.24 -10.48
CA LEU A 70 -10.86 -8.15 -10.58
C LEU A 70 -12.31 -8.63 -10.44
N ALA A 71 -12.67 -9.77 -11.04
CA ALA A 71 -14.02 -10.32 -10.96
C ALA A 71 -14.38 -10.72 -9.52
N VAL A 72 -13.52 -11.51 -8.86
CA VAL A 72 -13.78 -11.95 -7.48
C VAL A 72 -13.72 -10.78 -6.49
N SER A 73 -12.90 -9.74 -6.75
CA SER A 73 -12.91 -8.53 -5.95
C SER A 73 -14.24 -7.79 -6.06
N GLY A 74 -14.79 -7.65 -7.27
CA GLY A 74 -16.11 -7.03 -7.46
C GLY A 74 -17.20 -7.75 -6.66
N ILE A 75 -17.21 -9.08 -6.68
CA ILE A 75 -18.12 -9.89 -5.87
C ILE A 75 -17.89 -9.68 -4.38
N ALA A 76 -16.63 -9.71 -3.92
CA ALA A 76 -16.29 -9.54 -2.53
C ALA A 76 -16.70 -8.16 -1.98
N PHE A 77 -16.52 -7.08 -2.77
CA PHE A 77 -16.97 -5.73 -2.39
C PHE A 77 -18.50 -5.66 -2.29
N PHE A 78 -19.24 -6.33 -3.17
CA PHE A 78 -20.70 -6.41 -3.08
C PHE A 78 -21.16 -7.15 -1.83
N LEU A 79 -20.51 -8.27 -1.47
CA LEU A 79 -20.88 -9.08 -0.31
C LEU A 79 -20.77 -8.33 1.03
N GLN A 80 -20.00 -7.24 1.10
CA GLN A 80 -19.97 -6.38 2.30
C GLN A 80 -21.32 -5.75 2.64
N VAL A 81 -22.21 -5.57 1.64
CA VAL A 81 -23.58 -5.05 1.87
C VAL A 81 -24.39 -5.97 2.77
N LEU A 82 -24.05 -7.25 2.81
CA LEU A 82 -24.73 -8.26 3.62
C LEU A 82 -24.22 -8.32 5.07
N ALA A 83 -23.27 -7.47 5.45
CA ALA A 83 -22.77 -7.42 6.81
C ALA A 83 -23.84 -6.80 7.76
N TYR A 84 -24.23 -7.54 8.78
CA TYR A 84 -25.25 -7.16 9.75
C TYR A 84 -24.76 -7.15 11.21
N ASP A 85 -23.56 -7.67 11.44
CA ASP A 85 -22.86 -7.65 12.72
C ASP A 85 -21.34 -7.55 12.54
N ALA A 86 -20.60 -7.42 13.63
CA ALA A 86 -19.13 -7.30 13.60
C ALA A 86 -18.44 -8.52 12.97
N LEU A 87 -18.96 -9.73 13.18
CA LEU A 87 -18.36 -10.96 12.65
C LEU A 87 -18.57 -11.06 11.13
N SER A 88 -19.78 -10.84 10.65
CA SER A 88 -20.08 -10.86 9.20
C SER A 88 -19.30 -9.77 8.45
N LEU A 89 -19.14 -8.59 9.07
CA LEU A 89 -18.27 -7.55 8.53
C LEU A 89 -16.79 -8.00 8.51
N ALA A 90 -16.29 -8.62 9.58
CA ALA A 90 -14.92 -9.14 9.63
C ALA A 90 -14.66 -10.17 8.54
N LEU A 91 -15.58 -11.12 8.34
CA LEU A 91 -15.46 -12.16 7.30
C LEU A 91 -15.52 -11.56 5.89
N SER A 92 -16.44 -10.61 5.64
CA SER A 92 -16.53 -9.93 4.34
C SER A 92 -15.28 -9.08 4.07
N ARG A 93 -14.71 -8.42 5.07
CA ARG A 93 -13.45 -7.68 4.97
C ARG A 93 -12.26 -8.59 4.71
N ALA A 94 -12.20 -9.76 5.36
CA ALA A 94 -11.19 -10.77 5.10
C ALA A 94 -11.25 -11.26 3.62
N LEU A 95 -12.47 -11.50 3.11
CA LEU A 95 -12.68 -11.89 1.71
C LEU A 95 -12.23 -10.77 0.74
N VAL A 96 -12.57 -9.53 1.02
CA VAL A 96 -12.12 -8.36 0.23
C VAL A 96 -10.60 -8.27 0.23
N GLY A 97 -9.96 -8.37 1.40
CA GLY A 97 -8.50 -8.33 1.52
C GLY A 97 -7.81 -9.40 0.67
N PHE A 98 -8.34 -10.63 0.70
CA PHE A 98 -7.83 -11.73 -0.11
C PHE A 98 -8.01 -11.45 -1.61
N CYS A 99 -9.22 -11.14 -2.04
CA CYS A 99 -9.56 -11.01 -3.46
C CYS A 99 -8.84 -9.83 -4.13
N MET A 100 -8.82 -8.65 -3.49
CA MET A 100 -8.19 -7.46 -4.06
C MET A 100 -6.66 -7.55 -4.15
N SER A 101 -6.05 -8.48 -3.46
CA SER A 101 -4.59 -8.66 -3.47
C SER A 101 -4.10 -9.68 -4.51
N ILE A 102 -5.00 -10.29 -5.29
CA ILE A 102 -4.68 -11.26 -6.34
C ILE A 102 -3.95 -10.61 -7.53
N TYR A 103 -4.41 -9.48 -8.02
CA TYR A 103 -4.00 -8.90 -9.31
C TYR A 103 -2.90 -7.82 -9.25
N PRO A 104 -2.60 -7.11 -8.14
CA PRO A 104 -1.72 -5.94 -8.17
C PRO A 104 -0.29 -6.25 -8.63
N ALA A 105 0.30 -7.36 -8.17
CA ALA A 105 1.62 -7.78 -8.62
C ALA A 105 1.64 -8.06 -10.13
N ALA A 106 0.62 -8.74 -10.65
CA ALA A 106 0.48 -9.02 -12.08
C ALA A 106 0.36 -7.73 -12.91
N LEU A 107 -0.37 -6.70 -12.44
CA LEU A 107 -0.45 -5.40 -13.11
C LEU A 107 0.89 -4.67 -13.14
N THR A 108 1.67 -4.73 -12.07
CA THR A 108 3.02 -4.13 -12.01
C THR A 108 3.95 -4.77 -13.03
N VAL A 109 3.94 -6.10 -13.13
CA VAL A 109 4.71 -6.83 -14.13
C VAL A 109 4.22 -6.53 -15.54
N TYR A 110 2.91 -6.39 -15.72
CA TYR A 110 2.31 -6.01 -16.99
C TYR A 110 2.86 -4.68 -17.51
N ILE A 111 2.94 -3.64 -16.65
CA ILE A 111 3.51 -2.33 -16.99
C ILE A 111 4.99 -2.45 -17.35
N TYR A 112 5.75 -3.24 -16.58
CA TYR A 112 7.18 -3.42 -16.85
C TYR A 112 7.44 -4.00 -18.25
N TYR A 113 6.77 -5.10 -18.61
CA TYR A 113 6.95 -5.72 -19.95
C TYR A 113 6.40 -4.86 -21.10
N GLN A 114 5.46 -3.96 -20.82
CA GLN A 114 5.03 -2.95 -21.80
C GLN A 114 5.97 -1.75 -21.89
N LYS A 115 7.10 -1.75 -21.19
CA LYS A 115 8.03 -0.61 -21.09
C LYS A 115 7.32 0.66 -20.64
N GLY A 116 6.30 0.52 -19.79
CA GLY A 116 5.53 1.62 -19.24
C GLY A 116 6.18 2.17 -17.97
N SER A 117 5.82 3.40 -17.62
CA SER A 117 6.28 4.08 -16.41
C SER A 117 5.57 3.54 -15.17
N ILE A 118 6.31 2.99 -14.21
CA ILE A 118 5.79 2.57 -12.91
C ILE A 118 5.28 3.78 -12.13
N GLY A 119 6.02 4.90 -12.16
CA GLY A 119 5.61 6.13 -11.51
C GLY A 119 4.29 6.68 -12.06
N LYS A 120 4.10 6.65 -13.39
CA LYS A 120 2.80 7.01 -14.00
C LYS A 120 1.69 6.04 -13.60
N PHE A 121 1.96 4.75 -13.58
CA PHE A 121 0.98 3.73 -13.16
C PHE A 121 0.54 3.93 -11.72
N THR A 122 1.48 4.07 -10.79
CA THR A 122 1.17 4.28 -9.37
C THR A 122 0.46 5.61 -9.12
N SER A 123 0.78 6.67 -9.89
CA SER A 123 0.08 7.96 -9.78
C SER A 123 -1.41 7.87 -10.06
N PHE A 124 -1.84 7.01 -11.01
CA PHE A 124 -3.26 6.77 -11.24
C PHE A 124 -3.94 6.06 -10.07
N GLY A 125 -3.20 5.26 -9.30
CA GLY A 125 -3.67 4.73 -8.02
C GLY A 125 -3.94 5.83 -7.01
N SER A 126 -3.00 6.76 -6.87
CA SER A 126 -3.16 7.91 -5.95
C SER A 126 -4.31 8.83 -6.35
N LEU A 127 -4.51 9.06 -7.66
CA LEU A 127 -5.69 9.78 -8.15
C LEU A 127 -6.98 9.04 -7.76
N GLY A 128 -6.97 7.70 -7.84
CA GLY A 128 -8.07 6.87 -7.38
C GLY A 128 -8.35 7.04 -5.89
N TRP A 129 -7.32 7.07 -5.05
CA TRP A 129 -7.48 7.32 -3.61
C TRP A 129 -8.12 8.67 -3.34
N MET A 130 -7.64 9.73 -4.00
CA MET A 130 -8.22 11.08 -3.87
C MET A 130 -9.71 11.09 -4.21
N ILE A 131 -10.08 10.55 -5.38
CA ILE A 131 -11.49 10.50 -5.81
C ILE A 131 -12.31 9.61 -4.88
N GLY A 132 -11.75 8.50 -4.40
CA GLY A 132 -12.41 7.63 -3.41
C GLY A 132 -12.75 8.35 -2.11
N TYR A 133 -11.85 9.12 -1.54
CA TYR A 133 -12.12 9.93 -0.35
C TYR A 133 -13.18 11.00 -0.59
N LEU A 134 -13.13 11.69 -1.73
CA LEU A 134 -14.13 12.71 -2.08
C LEU A 134 -15.52 12.10 -2.31
N LEU A 135 -15.61 10.96 -3.00
CA LEU A 135 -16.88 10.25 -3.19
C LEU A 135 -17.45 9.79 -1.85
N ALA A 136 -16.63 9.23 -0.97
CA ALA A 136 -17.08 8.83 0.36
C ALA A 136 -17.60 10.01 1.18
N ALA A 137 -16.88 11.15 1.14
CA ALA A 137 -17.30 12.37 1.86
C ALA A 137 -18.66 12.94 1.37
N VAL A 138 -18.98 12.77 0.09
CA VAL A 138 -20.25 13.28 -0.49
C VAL A 138 -21.41 12.30 -0.32
N ILE A 139 -21.13 11.00 -0.43
CA ILE A 139 -22.19 9.97 -0.44
C ILE A 139 -22.61 9.58 0.98
N GLU A 140 -21.64 9.48 1.91
CA GLU A 140 -21.79 9.13 3.34
C GLU A 140 -22.48 7.77 3.63
N ASP A 141 -23.29 7.23 2.70
CA ASP A 141 -23.98 5.93 2.85
C ASP A 141 -23.03 4.77 2.55
N VAL A 142 -22.71 3.99 3.59
CA VAL A 142 -21.73 2.90 3.53
C VAL A 142 -22.17 1.77 2.61
N HIS A 143 -23.46 1.40 2.61
CA HIS A 143 -23.96 0.33 1.75
C HIS A 143 -23.91 0.73 0.28
N PHE A 144 -24.27 1.97 -0.03
CA PHE A 144 -24.15 2.50 -1.40
C PHE A 144 -22.69 2.55 -1.85
N LEU A 145 -21.76 2.93 -0.95
CA LEU A 145 -20.32 2.92 -1.24
C LEU A 145 -19.80 1.50 -1.54
N PHE A 146 -20.29 0.46 -0.85
CA PHE A 146 -19.95 -0.92 -1.14
C PHE A 146 -20.43 -1.36 -2.54
N ILE A 147 -21.69 -1.02 -2.88
CA ILE A 147 -22.27 -1.31 -4.20
C ILE A 147 -21.46 -0.58 -5.29
N LEU A 148 -21.22 0.71 -5.11
CA LEU A 148 -20.46 1.51 -6.09
C LEU A 148 -19.03 0.99 -6.27
N SER A 149 -18.41 0.52 -5.17
CA SER A 149 -17.10 -0.14 -5.20
C SER A 149 -17.11 -1.40 -6.05
N SER A 150 -18.12 -2.23 -5.89
CA SER A 150 -18.32 -3.42 -6.72
C SER A 150 -18.46 -3.05 -8.21
N VAL A 151 -19.28 -2.05 -8.52
CA VAL A 151 -19.46 -1.56 -9.91
C VAL A 151 -18.13 -1.10 -10.51
N PHE A 152 -17.31 -0.37 -9.77
CA PHE A 152 -15.99 0.08 -10.25
C PHE A 152 -15.04 -1.10 -10.53
N TYR A 153 -15.08 -2.16 -9.72
CA TYR A 153 -14.33 -3.38 -9.99
C TYR A 153 -14.81 -4.09 -11.26
N PHE A 154 -16.14 -4.16 -11.48
CA PHE A 154 -16.67 -4.74 -12.73
C PHE A 154 -16.33 -3.90 -13.96
N VAL A 155 -16.35 -2.57 -13.86
CA VAL A 155 -15.87 -1.69 -14.93
C VAL A 155 -14.36 -1.90 -15.18
N ALA A 156 -13.57 -2.06 -14.14
CA ALA A 156 -12.16 -2.41 -14.27
C ALA A 156 -11.95 -3.77 -14.94
N PHE A 157 -12.77 -4.79 -14.58
CA PHE A 157 -12.79 -6.11 -15.23
C PHE A 157 -13.11 -6.01 -16.73
N LEU A 158 -14.15 -5.26 -17.12
CA LEU A 158 -14.49 -5.04 -18.53
C LEU A 158 -13.36 -4.36 -19.31
N ASN A 159 -12.64 -3.43 -18.68
CA ASN A 159 -11.43 -2.85 -19.26
C ASN A 159 -10.29 -3.88 -19.39
N ALA A 160 -10.16 -4.79 -18.42
CA ALA A 160 -9.13 -5.83 -18.43
C ALA A 160 -9.38 -6.92 -19.47
N LEU A 161 -10.63 -7.19 -19.88
CA LEU A 161 -10.95 -8.09 -20.99
C LEU A 161 -10.25 -7.70 -22.30
N LYS A 162 -9.98 -6.41 -22.48
CA LYS A 162 -9.30 -5.85 -23.65
C LYS A 162 -7.77 -5.82 -23.51
N LEU A 163 -7.19 -6.37 -22.40
CA LEU A 163 -5.75 -6.55 -22.28
C LEU A 163 -5.28 -7.68 -23.21
N ARG A 164 -4.14 -7.47 -23.85
CA ARG A 164 -3.50 -8.51 -24.66
C ARG A 164 -2.64 -9.40 -23.77
N ASP A 165 -2.52 -10.67 -24.09
CA ASP A 165 -1.53 -11.51 -23.42
C ASP A 165 -0.12 -10.97 -23.70
N ILE A 166 0.75 -11.08 -22.70
CA ILE A 166 2.16 -10.72 -22.81
C ILE A 166 2.97 -12.00 -22.72
N GLU A 167 3.80 -12.21 -23.73
CA GLU A 167 4.83 -13.23 -23.67
C GLU A 167 5.90 -12.81 -22.67
N LYS A 168 6.15 -13.64 -21.71
CA LYS A 168 7.21 -13.49 -20.74
C LYS A 168 7.98 -14.80 -20.60
N PRO A 169 9.28 -14.76 -20.21
CA PRO A 169 10.02 -15.98 -19.94
C PRO A 169 9.31 -16.83 -18.90
N SER A 170 9.19 -18.16 -19.18
CA SER A 170 8.73 -19.10 -18.19
C SER A 170 9.83 -19.30 -17.15
N MET A 171 9.52 -19.11 -15.89
CA MET A 171 10.48 -19.22 -14.80
C MET A 171 10.11 -20.39 -13.88
N LYS A 172 11.10 -21.23 -13.56
CA LYS A 172 10.97 -22.21 -12.48
C LYS A 172 11.33 -21.53 -11.17
N ILE A 173 10.33 -21.14 -10.39
CA ILE A 173 10.53 -20.45 -9.12
C ILE A 173 10.22 -21.40 -7.97
N SER A 174 11.13 -21.46 -6.98
CA SER A 174 10.95 -22.24 -5.74
C SER A 174 9.71 -21.77 -4.97
N TYR A 175 9.07 -22.66 -4.18
CA TYR A 175 7.86 -22.32 -3.40
C TYR A 175 8.10 -21.21 -2.39
N PHE A 176 9.27 -21.16 -1.77
CA PHE A 176 9.70 -20.07 -0.91
C PHE A 176 10.91 -19.40 -1.55
N SER A 177 10.73 -18.20 -2.06
CA SER A 177 11.81 -17.41 -2.66
C SER A 177 12.64 -16.71 -1.57
N VAL A 178 13.28 -17.54 -0.70
CA VAL A 178 14.13 -17.03 0.38
C VAL A 178 15.26 -16.19 -0.20
N ASP A 179 15.81 -16.60 -1.34
CA ASP A 179 16.87 -15.86 -2.02
C ASP A 179 16.41 -14.47 -2.49
N THR A 180 15.21 -14.38 -3.09
CA THR A 180 14.61 -13.11 -3.50
C THR A 180 14.36 -12.21 -2.29
N PHE A 181 13.86 -12.78 -1.19
CA PHE A 181 13.65 -12.04 0.06
C PHE A 181 14.98 -11.56 0.65
N SER A 182 15.95 -12.45 0.81
CA SER A 182 17.26 -12.14 1.40
C SER A 182 18.03 -11.09 0.61
N ARG A 183 18.01 -11.20 -0.73
CA ARG A 183 18.65 -10.26 -1.64
C ARG A 183 18.13 -8.83 -1.48
N ASN A 184 16.82 -8.69 -1.21
CA ASN A 184 16.14 -7.40 -1.14
C ASN A 184 15.72 -7.00 0.27
N ILE A 185 16.25 -7.67 1.31
CA ILE A 185 15.79 -7.50 2.70
C ILE A 185 15.93 -6.04 3.19
N GLY A 186 16.91 -5.29 2.70
CA GLY A 186 17.09 -3.88 3.04
C GLY A 186 15.90 -3.03 2.57
N VAL A 187 15.37 -3.29 1.36
CA VAL A 187 14.20 -2.59 0.83
C VAL A 187 12.95 -2.99 1.62
N TYR A 188 12.73 -4.29 1.83
CA TYR A 188 11.55 -4.80 2.54
C TYR A 188 11.50 -4.33 3.99
N LEU A 189 12.61 -4.39 4.72
CA LEU A 189 12.68 -4.00 6.12
C LEU A 189 12.54 -2.49 6.29
N SER A 190 13.13 -1.70 5.39
CA SER A 190 12.96 -0.25 5.37
C SER A 190 11.49 0.14 5.24
N ILE A 191 10.81 -0.46 4.24
CA ILE A 191 9.39 -0.17 3.99
C ILE A 191 8.52 -0.71 5.12
N PHE A 192 8.79 -1.92 5.64
CA PHE A 192 8.07 -2.49 6.76
C PHE A 192 8.06 -1.58 7.97
N VAL A 193 9.23 -1.21 8.47
CA VAL A 193 9.36 -0.44 9.71
C VAL A 193 8.78 0.96 9.54
N ARG A 194 9.09 1.64 8.43
CA ARG A 194 8.49 2.96 8.15
C ARG A 194 6.98 2.89 8.02
N HIS A 195 6.46 1.89 7.30
CA HIS A 195 5.02 1.78 7.05
C HIS A 195 4.26 1.39 8.32
N MET A 196 4.83 0.55 9.16
CA MET A 196 4.30 0.23 10.49
C MET A 196 4.07 1.51 11.32
N GLY A 197 5.06 2.39 11.42
CA GLY A 197 4.91 3.69 12.09
C GLY A 197 3.86 4.58 11.43
N ALA A 198 3.84 4.63 10.09
CA ALA A 198 2.85 5.42 9.36
C ALA A 198 1.42 4.93 9.60
N VAL A 199 1.19 3.62 9.59
CA VAL A 199 -0.16 3.05 9.83
C VAL A 199 -0.60 3.26 11.28
N ALA A 200 0.32 3.21 12.25
CA ALA A 200 -0.01 3.58 13.63
C ALA A 200 -0.61 5.00 13.69
N VAL A 201 -0.02 5.96 12.97
CA VAL A 201 -0.56 7.33 12.86
C VAL A 201 -1.87 7.36 12.06
N TRP A 202 -1.94 6.69 10.91
CA TRP A 202 -3.16 6.70 10.07
C TRP A 202 -4.38 6.14 10.81
N THR A 203 -4.19 5.18 11.71
CA THR A 203 -5.25 4.60 12.54
C THR A 203 -5.86 5.63 13.49
N ILE A 204 -5.06 6.57 14.01
CA ILE A 204 -5.50 7.56 15.00
C ILE A 204 -5.72 8.97 14.41
N LEU A 205 -5.26 9.21 13.19
CA LEU A 205 -5.24 10.56 12.60
C LEU A 205 -6.61 11.21 12.49
N PRO A 206 -7.72 10.52 12.16
CA PRO A 206 -9.04 11.14 12.16
C PRO A 206 -9.43 11.66 13.53
N LEU A 207 -9.17 10.88 14.58
CA LEU A 207 -9.44 11.28 15.97
C LEU A 207 -8.54 12.46 16.39
N TYR A 208 -7.29 12.43 15.96
CA TYR A 208 -6.36 13.53 16.21
C TYR A 208 -6.82 14.83 15.52
N LEU A 209 -7.30 14.76 14.28
CA LEU A 209 -7.85 15.91 13.57
C LEU A 209 -9.10 16.48 14.25
N VAL A 210 -10.00 15.61 14.74
CA VAL A 210 -11.15 16.05 15.56
C VAL A 210 -10.69 16.79 16.80
N ARG A 211 -9.70 16.24 17.52
CA ARG A 211 -9.09 16.90 18.70
C ARG A 211 -8.49 18.26 18.37
N LEU A 212 -7.96 18.44 17.17
CA LEU A 212 -7.41 19.71 16.67
C LEU A 212 -8.49 20.66 16.13
N GLY A 213 -9.80 20.30 16.22
CA GLY A 213 -10.93 21.12 15.84
C GLY A 213 -11.41 20.94 14.39
N ALA A 214 -11.02 19.85 13.69
CA ALA A 214 -11.52 19.55 12.35
C ALA A 214 -12.96 19.01 12.38
N THR A 215 -13.79 19.44 11.42
CA THR A 215 -15.07 18.78 11.11
C THR A 215 -14.85 17.60 10.14
N ASN A 216 -15.85 16.72 9.99
CA ASN A 216 -15.78 15.58 9.05
C ASN A 216 -15.45 16.02 7.63
N PHE A 217 -16.03 17.16 7.18
CA PHE A 217 -15.69 17.75 5.88
C PHE A 217 -14.19 18.06 5.76
N TRP A 218 -13.62 18.74 6.75
CA TRP A 218 -12.20 19.09 6.74
C TRP A 218 -11.28 17.86 6.83
N ILE A 219 -11.70 16.82 7.56
CA ILE A 219 -10.98 15.54 7.57
C ILE A 219 -10.89 14.98 6.17
N GLY A 220 -12.00 14.91 5.44
CA GLY A 220 -12.01 14.41 4.05
C GLY A 220 -11.13 15.24 3.11
N VAL A 221 -11.20 16.57 3.21
CA VAL A 221 -10.37 17.50 2.41
C VAL A 221 -8.87 17.29 2.71
N ILE A 222 -8.50 17.22 3.99
CA ILE A 222 -7.09 17.01 4.41
C ILE A 222 -6.58 15.67 3.90
N TYR A 223 -7.37 14.60 4.01
CA TYR A 223 -7.01 13.28 3.50
C TYR A 223 -6.83 13.26 1.98
N ALA A 224 -7.59 14.06 1.22
CA ALA A 224 -7.46 14.15 -0.23
C ALA A 224 -6.18 14.85 -0.70
N ILE A 225 -5.54 15.70 0.13
CA ILE A 225 -4.31 16.43 -0.21
C ILE A 225 -3.17 15.48 -0.52
N ASN A 226 -2.95 14.49 0.35
CA ASN A 226 -1.87 13.53 0.20
C ASN A 226 -1.91 12.79 -1.15
N PRO A 227 -2.98 12.09 -1.55
CA PRO A 227 -3.02 11.39 -2.82
C PRO A 227 -3.06 12.33 -4.05
N LEU A 228 -3.56 13.56 -3.92
CA LEU A 228 -3.46 14.57 -4.97
C LEU A 228 -2.00 14.88 -5.30
N ILE A 229 -1.20 15.13 -4.29
CA ILE A 229 0.24 15.42 -4.44
C ILE A 229 0.98 14.20 -4.98
N GLN A 230 0.68 13.01 -4.47
CA GLN A 230 1.24 11.75 -4.96
C GLN A 230 0.98 11.58 -6.46
N PHE A 231 -0.24 11.90 -6.93
CA PHE A 231 -0.58 11.83 -8.35
C PHE A 231 0.36 12.67 -9.22
N VAL A 232 0.71 13.86 -8.78
CA VAL A 232 1.62 14.77 -9.51
C VAL A 232 3.07 14.28 -9.45
N ILE A 233 3.52 13.90 -8.24
CA ILE A 233 4.93 13.59 -7.97
C ILE A 233 5.33 12.25 -8.58
N MET A 234 4.54 11.19 -8.38
CA MET A 234 4.88 9.84 -8.86
C MET A 234 5.08 9.77 -10.37
N ARG A 235 4.47 10.67 -11.14
CA ARG A 235 4.62 10.75 -12.60
C ARG A 235 5.98 11.29 -13.06
N ARG A 236 6.73 11.92 -12.16
CA ARG A 236 8.01 12.57 -12.45
C ARG A 236 9.22 11.85 -11.85
N MET A 237 9.00 10.64 -11.34
CA MET A 237 10.04 9.88 -10.64
C MET A 237 10.84 8.93 -11.54
N ASP A 238 10.38 8.71 -12.77
CA ASP A 238 11.11 7.84 -13.70
C ASP A 238 12.48 8.44 -14.03
N GLY A 239 13.51 7.60 -13.95
CA GLY A 239 14.90 8.00 -14.21
C GLY A 239 15.63 8.66 -13.04
N LEU A 240 14.97 8.81 -11.87
CA LEU A 240 15.65 9.20 -10.64
C LEU A 240 16.36 7.99 -10.01
N ASP A 241 17.38 8.24 -9.20
CA ASP A 241 18.07 7.20 -8.44
C ASP A 241 17.11 6.57 -7.42
N ASN A 242 16.83 5.29 -7.62
CA ASN A 242 15.89 4.54 -6.81
C ASN A 242 16.33 4.38 -5.34
N GLU A 243 17.65 4.31 -5.08
CA GLU A 243 18.17 4.26 -3.71
C GLU A 243 18.02 5.61 -3.01
N TRP A 244 18.26 6.69 -3.73
CA TRP A 244 18.02 8.04 -3.25
C TRP A 244 16.55 8.23 -2.88
N LEU A 245 15.64 7.77 -3.75
CA LEU A 245 14.19 7.83 -3.49
C LEU A 245 13.82 7.12 -2.18
N VAL A 246 14.29 5.89 -1.95
CA VAL A 246 13.97 5.15 -0.71
C VAL A 246 14.49 5.88 0.53
N LYS A 247 15.73 6.41 0.50
CA LYS A 247 16.31 7.16 1.62
C LYS A 247 15.52 8.42 1.94
N TRP A 248 15.24 9.23 0.93
CA TRP A 248 14.46 10.46 1.09
C TRP A 248 13.01 10.21 1.45
N GLY A 249 12.46 9.09 1.01
CA GLY A 249 11.12 8.66 1.43
C GLY A 249 11.00 8.45 2.95
N CYS A 250 12.03 7.92 3.58
CA CYS A 250 12.09 7.80 5.04
C CYS A 250 12.23 9.17 5.72
N ILE A 251 13.13 10.03 5.22
CA ILE A 251 13.38 11.37 5.79
C ILE A 251 12.12 12.25 5.71
N THR A 252 11.50 12.31 4.54
CA THR A 252 10.28 13.12 4.34
C THR A 252 9.09 12.58 5.13
N SER A 253 9.05 11.26 5.41
CA SER A 253 8.06 10.67 6.31
C SER A 253 8.29 11.11 7.76
N ALA A 254 9.53 11.10 8.25
CA ALA A 254 9.84 11.60 9.58
C ALA A 254 9.47 13.08 9.73
N LEU A 255 9.78 13.90 8.72
CA LEU A 255 9.40 15.31 8.66
C LEU A 255 7.87 15.49 8.71
N ALA A 256 7.11 14.65 7.99
CA ALA A 256 5.66 14.70 8.01
C ALA A 256 5.09 14.48 9.41
N PHE A 257 5.54 13.44 10.11
CA PHE A 257 5.07 13.15 11.47
C PHE A 257 5.55 14.21 12.49
N THR A 258 6.69 14.83 12.25
CA THR A 258 7.13 16.01 13.03
C THR A 258 6.20 17.20 12.81
N CYS A 259 5.77 17.46 11.58
CA CYS A 259 4.77 18.51 11.31
C CYS A 259 3.43 18.22 12.02
N TYR A 260 2.99 16.95 12.06
CA TYR A 260 1.78 16.59 12.81
C TYR A 260 1.95 16.80 14.31
N LEU A 261 3.10 16.42 14.87
CA LEU A 261 3.42 16.58 16.29
C LEU A 261 3.40 18.05 16.75
N LEU A 262 3.85 18.94 15.88
CA LEU A 262 3.95 20.38 16.17
C LEU A 262 2.70 21.16 15.74
N ALA A 263 1.66 20.51 15.22
CA ALA A 263 0.46 21.19 14.70
C ALA A 263 -0.41 21.74 15.84
N PRO A 264 -0.60 23.08 15.96
CA PRO A 264 -1.46 23.67 16.98
C PRO A 264 -2.96 23.61 16.63
N SER A 265 -3.30 23.37 15.36
CA SER A 265 -4.67 23.15 14.88
C SER A 265 -4.65 22.28 13.62
N PHE A 266 -5.83 21.79 13.18
CA PHE A 266 -5.94 20.89 12.04
C PHE A 266 -5.37 21.44 10.73
N ILE A 267 -5.39 22.77 10.53
CA ILE A 267 -4.84 23.40 9.32
C ILE A 267 -3.32 23.20 9.24
N PHE A 268 -2.62 23.24 10.39
CA PHE A 268 -1.18 23.05 10.45
C PHE A 268 -0.73 21.60 10.22
N VAL A 269 -1.66 20.65 10.07
CA VAL A 269 -1.39 19.28 9.61
C VAL A 269 -1.12 19.25 8.10
N ILE A 270 -1.58 20.23 7.32
CA ILE A 270 -1.45 20.28 5.86
C ILE A 270 0.00 20.16 5.37
N PRO A 271 1.00 20.90 5.91
CA PRO A 271 2.40 20.69 5.53
C PRO A 271 2.88 19.25 5.73
N GLY A 272 2.45 18.59 6.81
CA GLY A 272 2.73 17.19 7.05
C GLY A 272 2.08 16.27 6.02
N MET A 273 0.85 16.56 5.55
CA MET A 273 0.20 15.84 4.45
C MET A 273 0.97 15.95 3.14
N VAL A 274 1.56 17.11 2.86
CA VAL A 274 2.47 17.30 1.72
C VAL A 274 3.71 16.42 1.89
N CYS A 275 4.38 16.49 3.02
CA CYS A 275 5.59 15.73 3.29
C CYS A 275 5.34 14.21 3.24
N VAL A 276 4.23 13.72 3.78
CA VAL A 276 3.91 12.27 3.74
C VAL A 276 3.60 11.80 2.31
N ALA A 277 3.07 12.70 1.47
CA ALA A 277 2.85 12.39 0.05
C ALA A 277 4.19 12.14 -0.67
N PHE A 278 5.19 12.99 -0.45
CA PHE A 278 6.55 12.76 -0.93
C PHE A 278 7.13 11.47 -0.33
N GLY A 279 7.00 11.30 0.99
CA GLY A 279 7.54 10.14 1.70
C GLY A 279 7.05 8.81 1.16
N TRP A 280 5.75 8.68 0.97
CA TRP A 280 5.16 7.46 0.41
C TRP A 280 5.51 7.30 -1.07
N SER A 281 5.42 8.36 -1.87
CA SER A 281 5.74 8.31 -3.29
C SER A 281 7.17 7.83 -3.53
N PHE A 282 8.13 8.42 -2.81
CA PHE A 282 9.55 8.07 -2.92
C PHE A 282 9.81 6.62 -2.50
N LEU A 283 9.30 6.20 -1.35
CA LEU A 283 9.45 4.83 -0.88
C LEU A 283 8.82 3.80 -1.79
N TYR A 284 7.57 4.05 -2.20
CA TYR A 284 6.81 3.05 -2.94
C TYR A 284 7.28 2.93 -4.38
N VAL A 285 7.50 4.05 -5.08
CA VAL A 285 8.00 4.03 -6.48
C VAL A 285 9.44 3.56 -6.50
N GLY A 286 10.32 4.13 -5.68
CA GLY A 286 11.73 3.74 -5.61
C GLY A 286 11.90 2.27 -5.21
N GLY A 287 11.18 1.81 -4.19
CA GLY A 287 11.20 0.42 -3.75
C GLY A 287 10.71 -0.56 -4.84
N ASN A 288 9.60 -0.25 -5.51
CA ASN A 288 9.10 -1.08 -6.61
C ASN A 288 10.09 -1.14 -7.79
N GLN A 289 10.65 0.00 -8.19
CA GLN A 289 11.61 0.05 -9.29
C GLN A 289 12.87 -0.76 -8.96
N LEU A 290 13.45 -0.59 -7.76
CA LEU A 290 14.57 -1.39 -7.29
C LEU A 290 14.30 -2.90 -7.37
N LEU A 291 13.12 -3.32 -6.90
CA LEU A 291 12.74 -4.73 -6.90
C LEU A 291 12.56 -5.27 -8.32
N VAL A 292 11.94 -4.50 -9.21
CA VAL A 292 11.71 -4.91 -10.60
C VAL A 292 13.02 -4.94 -11.41
N GLU A 293 13.96 -4.03 -11.13
CA GLU A 293 15.26 -3.96 -11.81
C GLU A 293 16.24 -5.05 -11.33
N ARG A 294 16.29 -5.28 -10.01
CA ARG A 294 17.27 -6.20 -9.39
C ARG A 294 16.90 -7.68 -9.47
N ASN A 295 15.66 -8.00 -9.81
CA ASN A 295 15.18 -9.38 -9.76
C ASN A 295 14.68 -9.86 -11.12
N ALA A 296 14.99 -11.10 -11.45
CA ALA A 296 14.40 -11.79 -12.58
C ALA A 296 12.92 -12.11 -12.26
N GLU A 297 12.62 -12.53 -11.03
CA GLU A 297 11.29 -12.85 -10.48
C GLU A 297 10.55 -11.57 -10.02
N LYS A 298 10.23 -10.70 -10.98
CA LYS A 298 9.68 -9.36 -10.71
C LYS A 298 8.35 -9.37 -9.97
N ALA A 299 7.45 -10.26 -10.35
CA ALA A 299 6.13 -10.38 -9.72
C ALA A 299 6.26 -10.96 -8.31
N THR A 300 7.14 -11.94 -8.09
CA THR A 300 7.43 -12.49 -6.76
C THR A 300 7.98 -11.40 -5.85
N ALA A 301 8.99 -10.66 -6.30
CA ALA A 301 9.57 -9.55 -5.52
C ALA A 301 8.54 -8.47 -5.18
N THR A 302 7.69 -8.08 -6.13
CA THR A 302 6.61 -7.11 -5.92
C THR A 302 5.50 -7.68 -5.01
N GLY A 303 5.18 -8.97 -5.16
CA GLY A 303 4.23 -9.67 -4.30
C GLY A 303 4.69 -9.72 -2.84
N ILE A 304 5.99 -10.01 -2.61
CA ILE A 304 6.60 -9.93 -1.27
C ILE A 304 6.50 -8.51 -0.72
N LEU A 305 6.76 -7.47 -1.53
CA LEU A 305 6.61 -6.08 -1.10
C LEU A 305 5.18 -5.78 -0.63
N ASN A 306 4.17 -6.18 -1.39
CA ASN A 306 2.78 -6.00 -1.00
C ASN A 306 2.43 -6.77 0.28
N SER A 307 2.98 -7.98 0.45
CA SER A 307 2.85 -8.75 1.69
C SER A 307 3.50 -8.05 2.88
N VAL A 308 4.69 -7.47 2.68
CA VAL A 308 5.41 -6.68 3.69
C VAL A 308 4.61 -5.45 4.11
N ILE A 309 4.01 -4.73 3.16
CA ILE A 309 3.14 -3.58 3.42
C ILE A 309 1.90 -4.01 4.22
N ALA A 310 1.26 -5.12 3.85
CA ALA A 310 0.12 -5.67 4.57
C ALA A 310 0.49 -6.09 6.00
N ALA A 311 1.63 -6.77 6.18
CA ALA A 311 2.14 -7.15 7.50
C ALA A 311 2.45 -5.92 8.36
N ALA A 312 3.08 -4.89 7.77
CA ALA A 312 3.35 -3.63 8.45
C ALA A 312 2.06 -2.91 8.87
N SER A 313 1.00 -3.03 8.05
CA SER A 313 -0.31 -2.45 8.37
C SER A 313 -0.97 -3.15 9.56
N ILE A 314 -0.88 -4.47 9.64
CA ILE A 314 -1.40 -5.24 10.79
C ILE A 314 -0.72 -4.78 12.08
N VAL A 315 0.63 -4.85 12.09
CA VAL A 315 1.41 -4.51 13.28
C VAL A 315 1.26 -3.03 13.64
N GLY A 316 1.24 -2.15 12.62
CA GLY A 316 1.08 -0.72 12.80
C GLY A 316 -0.28 -0.33 13.39
N SER A 317 -1.37 -0.95 12.95
CA SER A 317 -2.70 -0.67 13.49
C SER A 317 -2.82 -1.08 14.95
N VAL A 318 -2.31 -2.26 15.31
CA VAL A 318 -2.28 -2.73 16.71
C VAL A 318 -1.39 -1.82 17.55
N ALA A 319 -0.18 -1.50 17.07
CA ALA A 319 0.74 -0.61 17.77
C ALA A 319 0.13 0.79 17.96
N GLY A 320 -0.55 1.33 16.94
CA GLY A 320 -1.22 2.64 17.02
C GLY A 320 -2.33 2.68 18.09
N GLY A 321 -3.14 1.62 18.16
CA GLY A 321 -4.18 1.48 19.19
C GLY A 321 -3.59 1.43 20.60
N ILE A 322 -2.58 0.57 20.82
CA ILE A 322 -1.89 0.44 22.12
C ILE A 322 -1.20 1.75 22.51
N MET A 323 -0.46 2.35 21.57
CA MET A 323 0.27 3.59 21.83
C MET A 323 -0.68 4.74 22.19
N LEU A 324 -1.82 4.85 21.48
CA LEU A 324 -2.82 5.86 21.79
C LEU A 324 -3.45 5.65 23.16
N GLU A 325 -3.82 4.41 23.49
CA GLU A 325 -4.50 4.08 24.74
C GLU A 325 -3.60 4.29 25.97
N GLN A 326 -2.33 3.90 25.85
CA GLN A 326 -1.41 3.91 26.99
C GLN A 326 -0.59 5.20 27.14
N PHE A 327 -0.24 5.83 26.02
CA PHE A 327 0.72 6.93 26.01
C PHE A 327 0.16 8.23 25.41
N GLY A 328 -0.80 8.14 24.47
CA GLY A 328 -1.42 9.30 23.87
C GLY A 328 -0.96 9.60 22.43
N TYR A 329 -1.45 10.74 21.90
CA TYR A 329 -1.23 11.12 20.50
C TYR A 329 0.22 11.50 20.20
N GLN A 330 0.88 12.23 21.10
CA GLN A 330 2.23 12.73 20.86
C GLN A 330 3.23 11.57 20.76
N GLU A 331 3.14 10.63 21.67
CA GLU A 331 4.00 9.46 21.74
C GLU A 331 3.80 8.55 20.52
N THR A 332 2.56 8.44 20.02
CA THR A 332 2.29 7.71 18.76
C THR A 332 2.95 8.39 17.55
N LEU A 333 2.96 9.72 17.51
CA LEU A 333 3.65 10.46 16.45
C LEU A 333 5.18 10.34 16.57
N ILE A 334 5.74 10.38 17.79
CA ILE A 334 7.18 10.14 18.04
C ILE A 334 7.56 8.72 17.61
N PHE A 335 6.76 7.72 17.94
CA PHE A 335 6.96 6.34 17.48
C PHE A 335 7.07 6.26 15.96
N ALA A 336 6.20 6.95 15.21
CA ALA A 336 6.23 6.97 13.76
C ALA A 336 7.48 7.69 13.19
N ILE A 337 7.95 8.75 13.84
CA ILE A 337 9.22 9.43 13.51
C ILE A 337 10.38 8.45 13.66
N VAL A 338 10.47 7.77 14.81
CA VAL A 338 11.52 6.78 15.08
C VAL A 338 11.49 5.64 14.06
N CYS A 339 10.32 5.07 13.77
CA CYS A 339 10.16 4.04 12.76
C CYS A 339 10.63 4.52 11.37
N SER A 340 10.34 5.76 10.99
CA SER A 340 10.78 6.32 9.72
C SER A 340 12.30 6.43 9.63
N MET A 341 12.96 6.88 10.69
CA MET A 341 14.41 6.98 10.75
C MET A 341 15.09 5.60 10.79
N LEU A 342 14.55 4.65 11.53
CA LEU A 342 15.02 3.25 11.54
C LEU A 342 14.88 2.60 10.16
N GLY A 343 13.80 2.88 9.42
CA GLY A 343 13.63 2.41 8.04
C GLY A 343 14.80 2.83 7.14
N MET A 344 15.28 4.09 7.27
CA MET A 344 16.46 4.58 6.54
C MET A 344 17.75 3.83 6.93
N VAL A 345 17.93 3.57 8.24
CA VAL A 345 19.12 2.86 8.74
C VAL A 345 19.17 1.43 8.20
N PHE A 346 18.05 0.71 8.26
CA PHE A 346 17.97 -0.66 7.74
C PHE A 346 18.24 -0.74 6.24
N PHE A 347 17.78 0.23 5.47
CA PHE A 347 18.07 0.31 4.04
C PHE A 347 19.58 0.47 3.79
N LYS A 348 20.26 1.38 4.51
CA LYS A 348 21.69 1.68 4.33
C LYS A 348 22.60 0.50 4.71
N VAL A 349 22.38 -0.11 5.87
CA VAL A 349 23.22 -1.19 6.41
C VAL A 349 23.22 -2.41 5.50
N ARG A 350 22.08 -2.80 4.96
CA ARG A 350 21.95 -4.02 4.14
C ARG A 350 22.36 -3.84 2.69
N ASN A 351 22.22 -2.65 2.11
CA ASN A 351 22.75 -2.39 0.75
C ASN A 351 24.30 -2.36 0.72
N SER A 352 24.93 -1.85 1.76
CA SER A 352 26.41 -1.88 1.87
C SER A 352 26.95 -3.32 1.94
N SER A 353 26.26 -4.24 2.60
CA SER A 353 26.70 -5.64 2.68
C SER A 353 26.54 -6.42 1.36
N SER A 354 25.55 -6.07 0.52
CA SER A 354 25.37 -6.72 -0.78
C SER A 354 26.41 -6.28 -1.81
N LEU A 355 26.84 -5.02 -1.78
CA LEU A 355 27.92 -4.52 -2.63
C LEU A 355 29.28 -5.18 -2.29
N THR A 356 29.57 -5.37 -0.99
CA THR A 356 30.83 -6.02 -0.55
C THR A 356 30.92 -7.50 -0.94
N VAL A 357 29.78 -8.19 -1.06
CA VAL A 357 29.73 -9.60 -1.52
C VAL A 357 29.89 -9.69 -3.05
N ALA A 358 29.31 -8.77 -3.82
CA ALA A 358 29.46 -8.72 -5.28
C ALA A 358 30.89 -8.39 -5.69
N ASP A 359 31.56 -7.43 -5.03
CA ASP A 359 32.98 -7.09 -5.26
C ASP A 359 33.91 -8.27 -4.92
N LYS A 360 33.62 -9.03 -3.85
CA LYS A 360 34.44 -10.21 -3.52
C LYS A 360 34.28 -11.36 -4.51
N GLN A 361 33.13 -11.49 -5.16
CA GLN A 361 32.92 -12.51 -6.20
C GLN A 361 33.62 -12.11 -7.53
N GLN A 362 33.67 -10.84 -7.88
CA GLN A 362 34.39 -10.36 -9.06
C GLN A 362 35.89 -10.43 -8.88
N THR A 363 36.42 -10.10 -7.70
CA THR A 363 37.86 -10.20 -7.41
C THR A 363 38.32 -11.65 -7.22
N GLY A 364 37.48 -12.56 -6.80
CA GLY A 364 37.78 -14.00 -6.68
C GLY A 364 37.83 -14.74 -8.02
N SER A 365 37.13 -14.26 -9.05
CA SER A 365 37.19 -14.85 -10.41
C SER A 365 38.36 -14.39 -11.23
N SER A 366 38.92 -13.22 -10.92
CA SER A 366 40.12 -12.68 -11.63
C SER A 366 41.46 -13.19 -11.09
N LEU A 367 41.47 -14.00 -10.05
CA LEU A 367 42.66 -14.64 -9.46
C LEU A 367 42.82 -16.11 -9.87
N ASN A 368 41.90 -16.66 -10.66
CA ASN A 368 41.92 -18.04 -11.16
C ASN A 368 42.06 -18.14 -12.71
N GLU A 369 42.38 -17.05 -13.39
CA GLU A 369 42.89 -17.00 -14.77
C GLU A 369 44.38 -16.63 -14.75
#